data_edcdbfe50c46b6b85dd296760a672809
#
_entry.id   edcdbfe50c46b6b85dd296760a672809
#
_cell.length_a   1.000
_cell.length_b   1.000
_cell.length_c   1.000
_cell.angle_alpha   90.00
_cell.angle_beta   90.00
_cell.angle_gamma   90.00
#
_symmetry.space_group_name_H-M   'P 1'
#
loop_
_entity.id
_entity.type
_entity.pdbx_description
1 polymer ?
#
loop_
_entity_poly.entity_id
_entity_poly.type
_entity_poly.pdbx_seq_one_letter_code
_entity_poly.pdbx_strand_id
1 'polypeptide(L)'
;LLLVALALIMNSKTQKGVLLALALVGVGLITWIYTNADKLATSDHYQLRRFGSFVNPFKYAKAAGYQLVNAYIAISRGGLFGRGIGHSLTKQEGLPAGHTDYILAVIGEESGLVGLVVVVLLLSALIFLCFRWAAKSQDTFRRAVFTGVGCLLLVQSSLNIGGVSGLVPLTGVTLPFVSYGGTSMVLTMILVGVLQVMIIEEKRVLEAQVSPVKEDYHGI
;
A
#
# COMPACT_ATOMS: atom_id res chain seq x y z
N LEU A 1 11.75 -0.35 -7.99
CA LEU A 1 12.04 0.98 -7.43
C LEU A 1 13.35 1.54 -7.96
N LEU A 2 14.46 0.79 -7.92
CA LEU A 2 15.78 1.24 -8.39
C LEU A 2 15.76 1.55 -9.90
N LEU A 3 15.11 0.72 -10.72
CA LEU A 3 14.96 0.94 -12.16
C LEU A 3 14.08 2.15 -12.50
N VAL A 4 13.02 2.40 -11.71
CA VAL A 4 12.17 3.59 -11.89
C VAL A 4 12.93 4.85 -11.46
N ALA A 5 13.69 4.81 -10.36
CA ALA A 5 14.55 5.91 -9.94
C ALA A 5 15.65 6.22 -10.97
N LEU A 6 16.26 5.19 -11.55
CA LEU A 6 17.25 5.34 -12.62
C LEU A 6 16.61 5.94 -13.88
N ALA A 7 15.38 5.50 -14.23
CA ALA A 7 14.65 6.06 -15.36
C ALA A 7 14.32 7.55 -15.20
N LEU A 8 14.08 8.01 -13.96
CA LEU A 8 13.81 9.42 -13.65
C LEU A 8 15.05 10.33 -13.79
N ILE A 9 16.26 9.77 -13.70
CA ILE A 9 17.54 10.52 -13.80
C ILE A 9 18.04 10.62 -15.26
N MET A 10 17.53 9.75 -16.14
CA MET A 10 18.02 9.64 -17.53
C MET A 10 17.36 10.67 -18.47
N ASN A 11 18.00 10.98 -19.60
CA ASN A 11 17.50 11.90 -20.63
C ASN A 11 16.15 11.44 -21.21
N SER A 12 15.24 12.36 -21.55
CA SER A 12 13.83 12.10 -21.89
C SER A 12 13.59 11.04 -22.99
N LYS A 13 14.46 10.91 -23.97
CA LYS A 13 14.37 9.87 -25.02
C LYS A 13 14.70 8.48 -24.46
N THR A 14 15.73 8.37 -23.64
CA THR A 14 16.16 7.11 -23.00
C THR A 14 15.17 6.68 -21.91
N GLN A 15 14.55 7.64 -21.19
CA GLN A 15 13.48 7.37 -20.24
C GLN A 15 12.28 6.65 -20.88
N LYS A 16 11.84 7.14 -22.04
CA LYS A 16 10.72 6.52 -22.78
C LYS A 16 11.06 5.10 -23.22
N GLY A 17 12.29 4.86 -23.68
CA GLY A 17 12.76 3.53 -24.06
C GLY A 17 12.81 2.56 -22.89
N VAL A 18 13.34 2.98 -21.73
CA VAL A 18 13.39 2.15 -20.51
C VAL A 18 11.98 1.86 -19.98
N LEU A 19 11.09 2.86 -19.94
CA LEU A 19 9.71 2.65 -19.52
C LEU A 19 8.96 1.70 -20.45
N LEU A 20 9.16 1.81 -21.75
CA LEU A 20 8.57 0.89 -22.73
C LEU A 20 9.12 -0.53 -22.55
N ALA A 21 10.41 -0.70 -22.35
CA ALA A 21 11.03 -2.01 -22.09
C ALA A 21 10.50 -2.64 -20.81
N LEU A 22 10.37 -1.86 -19.72
CA LEU A 22 9.79 -2.31 -18.46
C LEU A 22 8.32 -2.70 -18.62
N ALA A 23 7.55 -1.94 -19.40
CA ALA A 23 6.15 -2.27 -19.69
C ALA A 23 6.04 -3.57 -20.50
N LEU A 24 6.88 -3.76 -21.53
CA LEU A 24 6.89 -5.00 -22.33
C LEU A 24 7.30 -6.21 -21.49
N VAL A 25 8.32 -6.08 -20.63
CA VAL A 25 8.71 -7.14 -19.68
C VAL A 25 7.56 -7.44 -18.71
N GLY A 26 6.89 -6.42 -18.19
CA GLY A 26 5.72 -6.57 -17.31
C GLY A 26 4.58 -7.33 -17.99
N VAL A 27 4.22 -6.93 -19.22
CA VAL A 27 3.20 -7.61 -20.01
C VAL A 27 3.62 -9.07 -20.33
N GLY A 28 4.89 -9.29 -20.69
CA GLY A 28 5.42 -10.62 -20.92
C GLY A 28 5.34 -11.52 -19.68
N LEU A 29 5.70 -11.01 -18.52
CA LEU A 29 5.58 -11.74 -17.24
C LEU A 29 4.13 -12.05 -16.89
N ILE A 30 3.23 -11.10 -17.04
CA ILE A 30 1.79 -11.29 -16.79
C ILE A 30 1.27 -12.39 -17.73
N THR A 31 1.53 -12.28 -19.02
CA THR A 31 1.10 -13.30 -20.02
C THR A 31 1.67 -14.68 -19.69
N TRP A 32 2.95 -14.74 -19.29
CA TRP A 32 3.59 -16.01 -18.91
C TRP A 32 2.93 -16.62 -17.65
N ILE A 33 2.60 -15.80 -16.64
CA ILE A 33 1.88 -16.26 -15.43
C ILE A 33 0.51 -16.82 -15.82
N TYR A 34 -0.26 -16.11 -16.67
CA TYR A 34 -1.58 -16.56 -17.10
C TYR A 34 -1.52 -17.88 -17.90
N THR A 35 -0.55 -18.03 -18.80
CA THR A 35 -0.40 -19.26 -19.61
C THR A 35 0.12 -20.46 -18.81
N ASN A 36 0.86 -20.24 -17.72
CA ASN A 36 1.42 -21.30 -16.88
C ASN A 36 0.74 -21.41 -15.50
N ALA A 37 -0.41 -20.78 -15.31
CA ALA A 37 -1.09 -20.69 -14.02
C ALA A 37 -1.31 -22.05 -13.35
N ASP A 38 -1.73 -23.08 -14.11
CA ASP A 38 -1.98 -24.42 -13.59
C ASP A 38 -0.70 -25.11 -13.09
N LYS A 39 0.41 -24.95 -13.81
CA LYS A 39 1.72 -25.49 -13.40
C LYS A 39 2.26 -24.77 -12.16
N LEU A 40 2.05 -23.44 -12.09
CA LEU A 40 2.45 -22.65 -10.95
C LEU A 40 1.62 -22.99 -9.71
N ALA A 41 0.31 -23.19 -9.85
CA ALA A 41 -0.59 -23.52 -8.74
C ALA A 41 -0.33 -24.89 -8.12
N THR A 42 0.24 -25.82 -8.88
CA THR A 42 0.59 -27.19 -8.45
C THR A 42 2.07 -27.34 -8.07
N SER A 43 2.86 -26.27 -8.14
CA SER A 43 4.30 -26.27 -7.81
C SER A 43 4.54 -26.57 -6.33
N ASP A 44 5.68 -27.19 -5.98
CA ASP A 44 6.12 -27.41 -4.61
C ASP A 44 6.52 -26.13 -3.90
N HIS A 45 6.90 -25.09 -4.65
CA HIS A 45 7.27 -23.79 -4.10
C HIS A 45 6.05 -22.96 -3.71
N TYR A 46 5.91 -22.64 -2.41
CA TYR A 46 4.79 -21.89 -1.86
C TYR A 46 4.52 -20.56 -2.56
N GLN A 47 5.57 -19.82 -2.92
CA GLN A 47 5.44 -18.52 -3.61
C GLN A 47 4.87 -18.69 -5.02
N LEU A 48 5.32 -19.69 -5.77
CA LEU A 48 4.82 -19.97 -7.12
C LEU A 48 3.35 -20.40 -7.11
N ARG A 49 2.94 -21.16 -6.09
CA ARG A 49 1.52 -21.52 -5.90
C ARG A 49 0.62 -20.31 -5.70
N ARG A 50 1.09 -19.26 -5.03
CA ARG A 50 0.32 -18.00 -4.87
C ARG A 50 0.07 -17.31 -6.22
N PHE A 51 1.06 -17.26 -7.10
CA PHE A 51 0.89 -16.70 -8.46
C PHE A 51 -0.07 -17.55 -9.31
N GLY A 52 0.02 -18.87 -9.27
CA GLY A 52 -0.88 -19.74 -10.02
C GLY A 52 -2.33 -19.67 -9.51
N SER A 53 -2.52 -19.70 -8.20
CA SER A 53 -3.86 -19.60 -7.59
C SER A 53 -4.50 -18.22 -7.72
N PHE A 54 -3.71 -17.16 -7.92
CA PHE A 54 -4.21 -15.83 -8.20
C PHE A 54 -5.02 -15.76 -9.50
N VAL A 55 -4.61 -16.47 -10.54
CA VAL A 55 -5.31 -16.47 -11.85
C VAL A 55 -6.68 -17.15 -11.73
N ASN A 56 -6.77 -18.28 -11.00
CA ASN A 56 -8.02 -19.03 -10.82
C ASN A 56 -8.19 -19.46 -9.34
N PRO A 57 -8.49 -18.52 -8.43
CA PRO A 57 -8.54 -18.83 -6.99
C PRO A 57 -9.63 -19.86 -6.65
N PHE A 58 -10.77 -19.83 -7.34
CA PHE A 58 -11.88 -20.78 -7.10
C PHE A 58 -11.54 -22.23 -7.53
N LYS A 59 -10.74 -22.41 -8.58
CA LYS A 59 -10.27 -23.74 -9.00
C LYS A 59 -9.40 -24.38 -7.90
N TYR A 60 -8.66 -23.59 -7.17
CA TYR A 60 -7.74 -24.01 -6.11
C TYR A 60 -8.23 -23.62 -4.70
N ALA A 61 -9.54 -23.47 -4.52
CA ALA A 61 -10.17 -23.00 -3.28
C ALA A 61 -9.84 -23.85 -2.04
N LYS A 62 -9.55 -25.15 -2.21
CA LYS A 62 -9.17 -26.08 -1.12
C LYS A 62 -7.65 -26.16 -0.88
N ALA A 63 -6.86 -25.43 -1.65
CA ALA A 63 -5.39 -25.45 -1.61
C ALA A 63 -4.83 -24.02 -1.57
N ALA A 64 -4.01 -23.62 -2.54
CA ALA A 64 -3.34 -22.33 -2.58
C ALA A 64 -4.29 -21.11 -2.72
N GLY A 65 -5.50 -21.30 -3.27
CA GLY A 65 -6.54 -20.28 -3.40
C GLY A 65 -7.40 -20.08 -2.15
N TYR A 66 -7.28 -20.97 -1.14
CA TYR A 66 -8.14 -20.98 0.05
C TYR A 66 -8.22 -19.62 0.76
N GLN A 67 -7.09 -18.98 0.97
CA GLN A 67 -7.02 -17.69 1.67
C GLN A 67 -7.74 -16.57 0.90
N LEU A 68 -7.53 -16.49 -0.42
CA LEU A 68 -8.12 -15.46 -1.27
C LEU A 68 -9.64 -15.65 -1.42
N VAL A 69 -10.08 -16.90 -1.60
CA VAL A 69 -11.52 -17.22 -1.67
C VAL A 69 -12.23 -16.88 -0.36
N ASN A 70 -11.64 -17.24 0.78
CA ASN A 70 -12.23 -16.87 2.08
C ASN A 70 -12.23 -15.36 2.30
N ALA A 71 -11.22 -14.62 1.82
CA ALA A 71 -11.24 -13.15 1.86
C ALA A 71 -12.42 -12.58 1.06
N TYR A 72 -12.70 -13.11 -0.13
CA TYR A 72 -13.88 -12.71 -0.93
C TYR A 72 -15.19 -13.03 -0.23
N ILE A 73 -15.30 -14.21 0.37
CA ILE A 73 -16.47 -14.61 1.14
C ILE A 73 -16.66 -13.67 2.34
N ALA A 74 -15.60 -13.33 3.07
CA ALA A 74 -15.64 -12.42 4.20
C ALA A 74 -16.17 -11.04 3.78
N ILE A 75 -15.58 -10.44 2.74
CA ILE A 75 -16.00 -9.12 2.23
C ILE A 75 -17.47 -9.17 1.76
N SER A 76 -17.88 -10.23 1.05
CA SER A 76 -19.25 -10.38 0.57
C SER A 76 -20.27 -10.52 1.72
N ARG A 77 -19.89 -11.21 2.80
CA ARG A 77 -20.73 -11.38 4.02
C ARG A 77 -20.94 -10.04 4.77
N GLY A 78 -19.95 -9.14 4.70
CA GLY A 78 -20.02 -7.83 5.36
C GLY A 78 -21.01 -6.86 4.71
N GLY A 79 -21.23 -6.96 3.40
CA GLY A 79 -22.14 -6.04 2.70
C GLY A 79 -21.76 -4.57 2.88
N LEU A 80 -22.73 -3.68 3.01
CA LEU A 80 -22.51 -2.23 3.17
C LEU A 80 -22.08 -1.84 4.59
N PHE A 81 -22.75 -2.36 5.61
CA PHE A 81 -22.58 -1.92 7.01
C PHE A 81 -21.85 -2.92 7.90
N GLY A 82 -21.48 -4.08 7.38
CA GLY A 82 -20.83 -5.14 8.14
C GLY A 82 -21.78 -5.95 9.03
N ARG A 83 -21.19 -6.94 9.70
CA ARG A 83 -21.90 -7.84 10.65
C ARG A 83 -21.76 -7.39 12.10
N GLY A 84 -20.98 -6.33 12.35
CA GLY A 84 -20.63 -5.85 13.68
C GLY A 84 -19.21 -6.23 14.10
N ILE A 85 -18.58 -5.34 14.86
CA ILE A 85 -17.21 -5.51 15.37
C ILE A 85 -17.16 -6.76 16.27
N GLY A 86 -16.19 -7.63 16.05
CA GLY A 86 -16.00 -8.87 16.79
C GLY A 86 -16.86 -10.06 16.33
N HIS A 87 -17.75 -9.89 15.35
CA HIS A 87 -18.62 -10.94 14.82
C HIS A 87 -18.12 -11.54 13.49
N SER A 88 -16.84 -11.41 13.20
CA SER A 88 -16.24 -12.04 12.01
C SER A 88 -16.19 -13.56 12.18
N LEU A 89 -16.92 -14.28 11.35
CA LEU A 89 -16.85 -15.74 11.26
C LEU A 89 -15.50 -16.19 10.68
N THR A 90 -14.99 -15.45 9.73
CA THR A 90 -13.69 -15.72 9.09
C THR A 90 -12.56 -15.72 10.11
N LYS A 91 -12.63 -14.88 11.14
CA LYS A 91 -11.71 -14.84 12.27
C LYS A 91 -11.86 -16.06 13.18
N GLN A 92 -13.09 -16.53 13.40
CA GLN A 92 -13.40 -17.69 14.22
C GLN A 92 -13.10 -19.01 13.48
N GLU A 93 -13.37 -19.08 12.19
CA GLU A 93 -13.11 -20.24 11.32
C GLU A 93 -11.61 -20.43 11.00
N GLY A 94 -10.73 -19.56 11.55
CA GLY A 94 -9.28 -19.74 11.47
C GLY A 94 -8.68 -19.41 10.10
N LEU A 95 -9.06 -18.29 9.48
CA LEU A 95 -8.37 -17.82 8.27
C LEU A 95 -6.87 -17.63 8.58
N PRO A 96 -5.96 -18.45 8.00
CA PRO A 96 -4.54 -18.26 8.17
C PRO A 96 -4.17 -16.84 7.72
N ALA A 97 -3.36 -16.12 8.53
CA ALA A 97 -2.94 -14.75 8.25
C ALA A 97 -4.08 -13.68 8.17
N GLY A 98 -5.29 -13.97 8.72
CA GLY A 98 -6.40 -12.99 8.78
C GLY A 98 -6.05 -11.71 9.53
N HIS A 99 -5.16 -11.79 10.52
CA HIS A 99 -4.70 -10.63 11.32
C HIS A 99 -3.55 -9.85 10.66
N THR A 100 -2.88 -10.42 9.68
CA THR A 100 -1.72 -9.83 9.00
C THR A 100 -2.10 -9.34 7.60
N ASP A 101 -1.98 -10.20 6.61
CA ASP A 101 -2.09 -9.86 5.20
C ASP A 101 -3.55 -9.65 4.75
N TYR A 102 -4.50 -10.33 5.39
CA TYR A 102 -5.93 -10.30 5.06
C TYR A 102 -6.80 -9.49 6.03
N ILE A 103 -6.19 -8.59 6.81
CA ILE A 103 -6.91 -7.76 7.78
C ILE A 103 -8.05 -6.95 7.13
N LEU A 104 -7.86 -6.50 5.88
CA LEU A 104 -8.91 -5.80 5.14
C LEU A 104 -10.14 -6.67 4.89
N ALA A 105 -9.98 -7.97 4.69
CA ALA A 105 -11.12 -8.88 4.54
C ALA A 105 -11.90 -9.00 5.85
N VAL A 106 -11.20 -9.04 7.00
CA VAL A 106 -11.84 -9.04 8.33
C VAL A 106 -12.57 -7.73 8.58
N ILE A 107 -11.94 -6.58 8.29
CA ILE A 107 -12.60 -5.25 8.40
C ILE A 107 -13.81 -5.18 7.48
N GLY A 108 -13.69 -5.71 6.26
CA GLY A 108 -14.81 -5.78 5.31
C GLY A 108 -15.97 -6.64 5.84
N GLU A 109 -15.71 -7.75 6.54
CA GLU A 109 -16.75 -8.57 7.17
C GLU A 109 -17.40 -7.88 8.38
N GLU A 110 -16.59 -7.26 9.26
CA GLU A 110 -17.06 -6.64 10.50
C GLU A 110 -17.73 -5.28 10.28
N SER A 111 -17.13 -4.41 9.47
CA SER A 111 -17.56 -3.01 9.28
C SER A 111 -18.12 -2.73 7.87
N GLY A 112 -18.15 -3.73 7.00
CA GLY A 112 -18.67 -3.62 5.65
C GLY A 112 -17.84 -2.71 4.74
N LEU A 113 -18.46 -2.31 3.64
CA LEU A 113 -17.86 -1.39 2.66
C LEU A 113 -17.52 -0.03 3.29
N VAL A 114 -18.35 0.45 4.22
CA VAL A 114 -18.11 1.72 4.92
C VAL A 114 -16.79 1.68 5.67
N GLY A 115 -16.52 0.61 6.44
CA GLY A 115 -15.25 0.46 7.15
C GLY A 115 -14.04 0.39 6.22
N LEU A 116 -14.15 -0.33 5.11
CA LEU A 116 -13.09 -0.39 4.09
C LEU A 116 -12.79 0.99 3.49
N VAL A 117 -13.84 1.75 3.13
CA VAL A 117 -13.69 3.10 2.57
C VAL A 117 -13.03 4.03 3.58
N VAL A 118 -13.41 3.99 4.85
CA VAL A 118 -12.80 4.81 5.90
C VAL A 118 -11.30 4.51 6.03
N VAL A 119 -10.90 3.24 6.08
CA VAL A 119 -9.49 2.85 6.16
C VAL A 119 -8.70 3.34 4.95
N VAL A 120 -9.24 3.16 3.73
CA VAL A 120 -8.59 3.62 2.49
C VAL A 120 -8.46 5.15 2.47
N LEU A 121 -9.50 5.88 2.91
CA LEU A 121 -9.47 7.35 2.96
C LEU A 121 -8.42 7.85 3.98
N LEU A 122 -8.33 7.25 5.16
CA LEU A 122 -7.32 7.63 6.16
C LEU A 122 -5.89 7.40 5.67
N LEU A 123 -5.62 6.25 5.06
CA LEU A 123 -4.32 5.96 4.46
C LEU A 123 -4.01 6.91 3.30
N SER A 124 -4.98 7.17 2.43
CA SER A 124 -4.83 8.10 1.32
C SER A 124 -4.57 9.54 1.79
N ALA A 125 -5.24 9.98 2.86
CA ALA A 125 -5.01 11.28 3.47
C ALA A 125 -3.57 11.41 4.02
N LEU A 126 -3.07 10.37 4.69
CA LEU A 126 -1.69 10.36 5.19
C LEU A 126 -0.67 10.42 4.05
N ILE A 127 -0.86 9.60 3.01
CA ILE A 127 0.00 9.61 1.81
C ILE A 127 -0.06 10.97 1.12
N PHE A 128 -1.25 11.55 0.97
CA PHE A 128 -1.43 12.88 0.40
C PHE A 128 -0.69 13.95 1.20
N LEU A 129 -0.74 13.90 2.54
CA LEU A 129 0.01 14.81 3.41
C LEU A 129 1.53 14.71 3.17
N CYS A 130 2.08 13.51 3.00
CA CYS A 130 3.49 13.34 2.68
C CYS A 130 3.86 14.06 1.38
N PHE A 131 3.13 13.84 0.30
CA PHE A 131 3.41 14.49 -0.98
C PHE A 131 3.14 16.00 -0.96
N ARG A 132 2.13 16.45 -0.21
CA ARG A 132 1.85 17.88 -0.03
C ARG A 132 3.02 18.60 0.66
N TRP A 133 3.61 18.00 1.69
CA TRP A 133 4.78 18.58 2.36
C TRP A 133 6.04 18.46 1.50
N ALA A 134 6.21 17.38 0.76
CA ALA A 134 7.28 17.26 -0.24
C ALA A 134 7.25 18.39 -1.27
N ALA A 135 6.06 18.75 -1.76
CA ALA A 135 5.89 19.84 -2.72
C ALA A 135 6.14 21.24 -2.13
N LYS A 136 5.91 21.43 -0.82
CA LYS A 136 6.11 22.72 -0.14
C LYS A 136 7.55 22.94 0.33
N SER A 137 8.28 21.88 0.61
CA SER A 137 9.61 21.96 1.20
C SER A 137 10.63 22.55 0.23
N GLN A 138 11.39 23.54 0.73
CA GLN A 138 12.50 24.19 0.04
C GLN A 138 13.79 23.37 0.19
N ASP A 139 13.92 22.62 1.28
CA ASP A 139 15.10 21.79 1.56
C ASP A 139 15.03 20.48 0.80
N THR A 140 16.07 20.19 0.01
CA THR A 140 16.19 18.97 -0.81
C THR A 140 16.15 17.70 0.02
N PHE A 141 16.78 17.70 1.20
CA PHE A 141 16.79 16.54 2.08
C PHE A 141 15.39 16.24 2.64
N ARG A 142 14.71 17.25 3.19
CA ARG A 142 13.34 17.11 3.70
C ARG A 142 12.36 16.68 2.61
N ARG A 143 12.47 17.27 1.42
CA ARG A 143 11.69 16.88 0.25
C ARG A 143 11.88 15.40 -0.10
N ALA A 144 13.14 14.93 -0.11
CA ALA A 144 13.45 13.54 -0.41
C ALA A 144 12.86 12.58 0.64
N VAL A 145 12.93 12.92 1.94
CA VAL A 145 12.34 12.10 3.01
C VAL A 145 10.82 12.06 2.91
N PHE A 146 10.14 13.20 2.73
CA PHE A 146 8.68 13.25 2.55
C PHE A 146 8.23 12.40 1.36
N THR A 147 8.93 12.52 0.23
CA THR A 147 8.63 11.72 -0.97
C THR A 147 8.88 10.24 -0.74
N GLY A 148 10.03 9.89 -0.14
CA GLY A 148 10.41 8.51 0.14
C GLY A 148 9.41 7.78 1.04
N VAL A 149 9.02 8.41 2.15
CA VAL A 149 8.02 7.83 3.07
C VAL A 149 6.64 7.78 2.41
N GLY A 150 6.22 8.81 1.67
CA GLY A 150 4.98 8.81 0.92
C GLY A 150 4.91 7.67 -0.11
N CYS A 151 5.98 7.46 -0.88
CA CYS A 151 6.10 6.36 -1.83
C CYS A 151 6.07 4.98 -1.13
N LEU A 152 6.76 4.84 0.00
CA LEU A 152 6.77 3.59 0.77
C LEU A 152 5.36 3.23 1.23
N LEU A 153 4.65 4.17 1.87
CA LEU A 153 3.28 3.96 2.34
C LEU A 153 2.32 3.68 1.17
N LEU A 154 2.46 4.40 0.05
CA LEU A 154 1.65 4.20 -1.15
C LEU A 154 1.84 2.78 -1.72
N VAL A 155 3.09 2.35 -1.92
CA VAL A 155 3.39 1.03 -2.49
C VAL A 155 2.92 -0.08 -1.53
N GLN A 156 3.21 0.04 -0.24
CA GLN A 156 2.82 -0.95 0.76
C GLN A 156 1.29 -1.09 0.84
N SER A 157 0.56 0.02 0.91
CA SER A 157 -0.91 0.02 0.94
C SER A 157 -1.49 -0.54 -0.36
N SER A 158 -0.98 -0.12 -1.52
CA SER A 158 -1.44 -0.58 -2.83
C SER A 158 -1.23 -2.09 -3.03
N LEU A 159 -0.09 -2.63 -2.59
CA LEU A 159 0.19 -4.07 -2.68
C LEU A 159 -0.73 -4.89 -1.77
N ASN A 160 -1.02 -4.43 -0.55
CA ASN A 160 -1.93 -5.13 0.35
C ASN A 160 -3.38 -5.06 -0.15
N ILE A 161 -3.89 -3.85 -0.44
CA ILE A 161 -5.26 -3.65 -0.95
C ILE A 161 -5.45 -4.41 -2.27
N GLY A 162 -4.48 -4.30 -3.19
CA GLY A 162 -4.50 -5.01 -4.46
C GLY A 162 -4.45 -6.52 -4.30
N GLY A 163 -3.69 -7.05 -3.33
CA GLY A 163 -3.62 -8.47 -3.02
C GLY A 163 -4.93 -9.02 -2.48
N VAL A 164 -5.55 -8.33 -1.54
CA VAL A 164 -6.84 -8.74 -0.93
C VAL A 164 -7.99 -8.60 -1.93
N SER A 165 -7.96 -7.58 -2.80
CA SER A 165 -8.96 -7.40 -3.85
C SER A 165 -8.75 -8.32 -5.07
N GLY A 166 -7.62 -9.04 -5.13
CA GLY A 166 -7.28 -9.90 -6.26
C GLY A 166 -6.90 -9.17 -7.53
N LEU A 167 -6.43 -7.93 -7.43
CA LEU A 167 -5.86 -7.18 -8.55
C LEU A 167 -4.40 -7.56 -8.82
N VAL A 168 -3.68 -7.93 -7.75
CA VAL A 168 -2.29 -8.42 -7.82
C VAL A 168 -2.13 -9.67 -6.97
N PRO A 169 -1.15 -10.54 -7.26
CA PRO A 169 -0.85 -11.67 -6.38
C PRO A 169 -0.49 -11.19 -4.97
N LEU A 170 -1.01 -11.85 -3.95
CA LEU A 170 -0.74 -11.47 -2.56
C LEU A 170 0.74 -11.69 -2.22
N THR A 171 1.42 -10.62 -1.82
CA THR A 171 2.87 -10.60 -1.53
C THR A 171 3.21 -10.81 -0.06
N GLY A 172 2.21 -10.84 0.84
CA GLY A 172 2.46 -10.95 2.27
C GLY A 172 2.89 -9.62 2.92
N VAL A 173 2.67 -8.51 2.25
CA VAL A 173 2.98 -7.17 2.76
C VAL A 173 1.83 -6.71 3.66
N THR A 174 2.16 -6.31 4.89
CA THR A 174 1.18 -5.83 5.88
C THR A 174 0.65 -4.44 5.53
N LEU A 175 -0.62 -4.16 5.85
CA LEU A 175 -1.20 -2.84 5.69
C LEU A 175 -0.68 -1.89 6.79
N PRO A 176 -0.13 -0.71 6.45
CA PRO A 176 0.40 0.24 7.44
C PRO A 176 -0.65 0.59 8.51
N PHE A 177 -0.26 0.61 9.78
CA PHE A 177 -1.08 0.95 10.96
C PHE A 177 -2.28 0.01 11.27
N VAL A 178 -2.64 -0.87 10.38
CA VAL A 178 -3.86 -1.69 10.49
C VAL A 178 -3.53 -3.16 10.72
N SER A 179 -2.56 -3.70 9.97
CA SER A 179 -2.17 -5.10 10.10
C SER A 179 -1.37 -5.36 11.36
N TYR A 180 -1.60 -6.52 11.94
CA TYR A 180 -0.75 -7.04 13.02
C TYR A 180 0.61 -7.45 12.45
N GLY A 181 1.62 -6.64 12.75
CA GLY A 181 3.01 -6.89 12.35
C GLY A 181 3.91 -6.09 13.28
N GLY A 182 4.47 -6.74 14.34
CA GLY A 182 5.22 -6.04 15.40
C GLY A 182 6.30 -5.09 14.86
N THR A 183 7.21 -5.61 14.04
CA THR A 183 8.29 -4.81 13.43
C THR A 183 7.79 -3.77 12.43
N SER A 184 6.84 -4.12 11.57
CA SER A 184 6.31 -3.18 10.57
C SER A 184 5.57 -2.01 11.22
N MET A 185 4.82 -2.28 12.30
CA MET A 185 4.11 -1.26 13.06
C MET A 185 5.06 -0.27 13.72
N VAL A 186 6.09 -0.78 14.41
CA VAL A 186 7.11 0.05 15.07
C VAL A 186 7.85 0.92 14.04
N LEU A 187 8.30 0.33 12.94
CA LEU A 187 8.99 1.08 11.88
C LEU A 187 8.10 2.16 11.26
N THR A 188 6.83 1.84 11.01
CA THR A 188 5.89 2.83 10.44
C THR A 188 5.61 3.97 11.41
N MET A 189 5.49 3.68 12.72
CA MET A 189 5.35 4.71 13.76
C MET A 189 6.59 5.62 13.85
N ILE A 190 7.80 5.04 13.79
CA ILE A 190 9.05 5.82 13.76
C ILE A 190 9.08 6.73 12.54
N LEU A 191 8.76 6.22 11.35
CA LEU A 191 8.73 7.00 10.13
C LEU A 191 7.76 8.20 10.22
N VAL A 192 6.56 7.98 10.76
CA VAL A 192 5.59 9.07 10.95
C VAL A 192 6.07 10.05 12.04
N GLY A 193 6.71 9.57 13.09
CA GLY A 193 7.34 10.45 14.08
C GLY A 193 8.39 11.38 13.46
N VAL A 194 9.27 10.84 12.62
CA VAL A 194 10.26 11.62 11.87
C VAL A 194 9.57 12.64 10.95
N LEU A 195 8.52 12.23 10.23
CA LEU A 195 7.74 13.16 9.39
C LEU A 195 7.15 14.31 10.20
N GLN A 196 6.60 14.04 11.39
CA GLN A 196 6.02 15.08 12.25
C GLN A 196 7.05 16.13 12.69
N VAL A 197 8.25 15.69 13.10
CA VAL A 197 9.35 16.60 13.45
C VAL A 197 9.73 17.47 12.25
N MET A 198 9.90 16.86 11.09
CA MET A 198 10.26 17.60 9.87
C MET A 198 9.17 18.59 9.42
N ILE A 199 7.88 18.24 9.60
CA ILE A 199 6.77 19.16 9.32
C ILE A 199 6.80 20.38 10.27
N ILE A 200 7.10 20.17 11.55
CA ILE A 200 7.20 21.26 12.54
C ILE A 200 8.35 22.20 12.17
N GLU A 201 9.50 21.65 11.81
CA GLU A 201 10.65 22.46 11.39
C GLU A 201 10.38 23.23 10.10
N GLU A 202 9.75 22.59 9.11
CA GLU A 202 9.38 23.26 7.86
C GLU A 202 8.41 24.42 8.10
N LYS A 203 7.43 24.23 8.99
CA LYS A 203 6.53 25.32 9.39
C LYS A 203 7.27 26.49 10.03
N ARG A 204 8.20 26.22 10.94
CA ARG A 204 9.02 27.27 11.60
C ARG A 204 9.83 28.07 10.56
N VAL A 205 10.43 27.39 9.60
CA VAL A 205 11.19 28.07 8.53
C VAL A 205 10.29 28.94 7.67
N LEU A 206 9.11 28.44 7.29
CA LEU A 206 8.14 29.21 6.50
C LEU A 206 7.60 30.43 7.28
N GLU A 207 7.32 30.28 8.56
CA GLU A 207 6.88 31.39 9.45
C GLU A 207 7.96 32.45 9.63
N ALA A 208 9.23 32.04 9.81
CA ALA A 208 10.35 32.96 9.92
C ALA A 208 10.60 33.74 8.61
N GLN A 209 10.29 33.19 7.45
CA GLN A 209 10.39 33.89 6.16
C GLN A 209 9.27 34.94 5.98
N VAL A 210 8.11 34.75 6.59
CA VAL A 210 6.97 35.67 6.51
C VAL A 210 7.05 36.80 7.56
N SER A 211 7.72 36.55 8.68
CA SER A 211 7.82 37.49 9.82
C SER A 211 8.64 38.76 9.53
N PRO A 212 9.76 38.76 8.77
CA PRO A 212 10.57 39.96 8.56
C PRO A 212 9.87 41.08 7.80
N VAL A 213 8.76 40.81 7.13
CA VAL A 213 8.02 41.81 6.34
C VAL A 213 7.12 42.70 7.23
N LYS A 214 6.86 42.32 8.50
CA LYS A 214 5.98 43.09 9.39
C LYS A 214 6.68 44.17 10.24
N GLU A 215 7.98 44.07 10.44
CA GLU A 215 8.71 45.05 11.24
C GLU A 215 9.06 46.33 10.49
N ASP A 216 9.13 46.33 9.15
CA ASP A 216 9.51 47.55 8.36
C ASP A 216 8.34 48.53 8.10
N TYR A 217 7.10 48.21 8.49
CA TYR A 217 5.96 49.11 8.26
C TYR A 217 5.57 50.00 9.45
N HIS A 218 6.30 49.97 10.57
CA HIS A 218 6.04 50.83 11.71
C HIS A 218 7.08 51.95 11.92
N GLY A 219 7.87 52.25 10.90
CA GLY A 219 8.93 53.27 10.93
C GLY A 219 8.79 54.41 9.92
N ILE A 220 7.55 54.92 9.67
CA ILE A 220 7.32 56.18 8.96
C ILE A 220 6.27 56.98 9.72
#